data_f1bfe3ea8b3a06b7fc13029f71b3fba3
#
_entry.id   f1bfe3ea8b3a06b7fc13029f71b3fba3
#
_cell.length_a   1.000
_cell.length_b   1.000
_cell.length_c   1.000
_cell.angle_alpha   90.00
_cell.angle_beta   90.00
_cell.angle_gamma   90.00
#
_symmetry.space_group_name_H-M   'P 1'
#
loop_
_entity.id
_entity.type
_entity.pdbx_description
1 polymer ?
#
loop_
_entity_poly.entity_id
_entity_poly.type
_entity_poly.pdbx_seq_one_letter_code
_entity_poly.pdbx_strand_id
1 'polypeptide(L)'
;PFYYLNFSHLIDSYMGNTARNIATVFQHISTTPCVFLLDEIDCISTRRTNSNAQDSNGEMSRITISLMQEFDKLTNEQIIIGATNRKDCVDEALLRRFSLKHEVKLLEESEKHLFVEKFLSDIDIAFNEQEISKILVQGNTQSELKNLIVEEIARK
;
A
#
# COMPACT_ATOMS: atom_id res chain seq x y z
N PRO A 1 17.14 -5.22 7.48
CA PRO A 1 16.70 -5.28 6.09
C PRO A 1 15.28 -4.74 5.91
N PHE A 2 14.95 -4.31 4.68
CA PHE A 2 13.62 -3.89 4.25
C PHE A 2 13.11 -4.89 3.23
N TYR A 3 11.90 -5.41 3.45
CA TYR A 3 11.22 -6.29 2.51
C TYR A 3 9.93 -5.63 2.02
N TYR A 4 9.62 -5.83 0.76
CA TYR A 4 8.40 -5.35 0.11
C TYR A 4 7.64 -6.52 -0.51
N LEU A 5 6.34 -6.56 -0.29
CA LEU A 5 5.45 -7.54 -0.88
C LEU A 5 4.17 -6.86 -1.34
N ASN A 6 3.86 -6.97 -2.62
CA ASN A 6 2.53 -6.65 -3.14
C ASN A 6 1.68 -7.93 -3.09
N PHE A 7 0.58 -7.88 -2.34
CA PHE A 7 -0.29 -9.04 -2.16
C PHE A 7 -0.96 -9.51 -3.43
N SER A 8 -1.22 -8.62 -4.38
CA SER A 8 -1.80 -9.01 -5.69
C SER A 8 -0.95 -10.04 -6.44
N HIS A 9 0.37 -10.05 -6.20
CA HIS A 9 1.29 -11.02 -6.79
C HIS A 9 1.35 -12.37 -6.05
N LEU A 10 0.83 -12.46 -4.83
CA LEU A 10 0.79 -13.71 -4.06
C LEU A 10 -0.44 -14.55 -4.35
N ILE A 11 -1.49 -13.95 -4.88
CA ILE A 11 -2.75 -14.63 -5.17
C ILE A 11 -2.51 -15.58 -6.36
N ASP A 12 -2.60 -16.87 -6.08
CA ASP A 12 -2.48 -17.93 -7.08
C ASP A 12 -3.87 -18.42 -7.47
N SER A 13 -4.02 -18.81 -8.73
CA SER A 13 -5.25 -19.41 -9.27
C SER A 13 -5.52 -20.82 -8.72
N TYR A 14 -4.54 -21.44 -8.06
CA TYR A 14 -4.67 -22.76 -7.46
C TYR A 14 -5.01 -22.68 -5.96
N MET A 15 -6.11 -23.33 -5.58
CA MET A 15 -6.59 -23.39 -4.19
C MET A 15 -5.47 -23.87 -3.23
N GLY A 16 -5.26 -23.10 -2.15
CA GLY A 16 -4.31 -23.43 -1.09
C GLY A 16 -2.86 -22.97 -1.30
N ASN A 17 -2.45 -22.60 -2.52
CA ASN A 17 -1.10 -22.12 -2.76
C ASN A 17 -0.86 -20.74 -2.13
N THR A 18 -1.84 -19.85 -2.17
CA THR A 18 -1.73 -18.51 -1.59
C THR A 18 -1.42 -18.57 -0.08
N ALA A 19 -2.14 -19.39 0.69
CA ALA A 19 -1.88 -19.53 2.12
C ALA A 19 -0.48 -20.11 2.41
N ARG A 20 -0.01 -21.05 1.58
CA ARG A 20 1.35 -21.61 1.69
C ARG A 20 2.41 -20.57 1.35
N ASN A 21 2.19 -19.76 0.31
CA ASN A 21 3.10 -18.69 -0.08
C ASN A 21 3.23 -17.65 1.04
N ILE A 22 2.12 -17.24 1.65
CA ILE A 22 2.09 -16.36 2.82
C ILE A 22 2.93 -16.96 3.95
N ALA A 23 2.67 -18.20 4.33
CA ALA A 23 3.41 -18.86 5.41
C ALA A 23 4.92 -18.91 5.13
N THR A 24 5.33 -19.20 3.88
CA THR A 24 6.74 -19.22 3.48
C THR A 24 7.41 -17.85 3.63
N VAL A 25 6.74 -16.79 3.18
CA VAL A 25 7.25 -15.41 3.31
C VAL A 25 7.41 -15.04 4.78
N PHE A 26 6.37 -15.29 5.60
CA PHE A 26 6.39 -14.95 7.01
C PHE A 26 7.42 -15.78 7.79
N GLN A 27 7.61 -17.05 7.45
CA GLN A 27 8.68 -17.85 8.03
C GLN A 27 10.06 -17.26 7.76
N HIS A 28 10.27 -16.72 6.56
CA HIS A 28 11.54 -16.07 6.22
C HIS A 28 11.77 -14.80 7.04
N ILE A 29 10.79 -13.92 7.13
CA ILE A 29 10.94 -12.65 7.86
C ILE A 29 10.97 -12.81 9.39
N SER A 30 10.34 -13.86 9.94
CA SER A 30 10.28 -14.09 11.38
C SER A 30 11.64 -14.38 12.03
N THR A 31 12.63 -14.75 11.23
CA THR A 31 13.98 -15.11 11.71
C THR A 31 14.96 -13.94 11.79
N THR A 32 14.55 -12.75 11.33
CA THR A 32 15.46 -11.60 11.20
C THR A 32 14.74 -10.30 11.55
N PRO A 33 15.33 -9.42 12.37
CA PRO A 33 14.80 -8.08 12.58
C PRO A 33 14.67 -7.34 11.24
N CYS A 34 13.47 -6.85 10.92
CA CYS A 34 13.22 -6.24 9.62
C CYS A 34 12.04 -5.25 9.62
N VAL A 35 12.00 -4.41 8.60
CA VAL A 35 10.80 -3.67 8.20
C VAL A 35 10.19 -4.39 7.01
N PHE A 36 8.91 -4.74 7.09
CA PHE A 36 8.19 -5.46 6.06
C PHE A 36 6.95 -4.67 5.62
N LEU A 37 6.96 -4.19 4.39
CA LEU A 37 5.86 -3.48 3.77
C LEU A 37 4.97 -4.46 2.98
N LEU A 38 3.71 -4.51 3.38
CA LEU A 38 2.64 -5.26 2.73
C LEU A 38 1.75 -4.28 1.97
N ASP A 39 1.83 -4.29 0.66
CA ASP A 39 1.04 -3.42 -0.20
C ASP A 39 -0.22 -4.11 -0.71
N GLU A 40 -1.27 -3.33 -0.95
CA GLU A 40 -2.58 -3.81 -1.42
C GLU A 40 -3.20 -4.88 -0.50
N ILE A 41 -3.13 -4.67 0.83
CA ILE A 41 -3.67 -5.64 1.80
C ILE A 41 -5.18 -5.88 1.68
N ASP A 42 -5.90 -5.03 0.98
CA ASP A 42 -7.32 -5.19 0.66
C ASP A 42 -7.59 -6.32 -0.35
N CYS A 43 -6.60 -6.73 -1.15
CA CYS A 43 -6.75 -7.83 -2.10
C CYS A 43 -7.13 -9.16 -1.44
N ILE A 44 -6.70 -9.38 -0.19
CA ILE A 44 -6.93 -10.64 0.53
C ILE A 44 -7.95 -10.51 1.66
N SER A 45 -8.38 -9.30 1.96
CA SER A 45 -9.15 -8.99 3.16
C SER A 45 -10.58 -8.56 2.84
N THR A 46 -11.21 -9.21 1.87
CA THR A 46 -12.59 -8.89 1.52
C THR A 46 -13.50 -9.09 2.74
N ARG A 47 -14.16 -7.99 3.17
CA ARG A 47 -15.21 -8.06 4.22
C ARG A 47 -16.20 -9.15 3.86
N ARG A 48 -16.62 -9.91 4.83
CA ARG A 48 -17.69 -10.92 4.73
C ARG A 48 -19.03 -10.26 4.42
N THR A 49 -19.16 -9.61 3.26
CA THR A 49 -20.42 -9.04 2.82
C THR A 49 -21.17 -10.05 1.97
N ASN A 50 -22.22 -10.62 2.60
CA ASN A 50 -23.39 -11.23 1.99
C ASN A 50 -23.22 -12.28 0.88
N SER A 51 -23.20 -13.55 1.32
CA SER A 51 -24.07 -14.64 0.86
C SER A 51 -24.63 -14.58 -0.57
N ASN A 52 -23.85 -14.85 -1.61
CA ASN A 52 -24.38 -15.48 -2.83
C ASN A 52 -23.28 -15.93 -3.82
N ALA A 53 -22.01 -15.82 -3.49
CA ALA A 53 -20.92 -16.41 -4.28
C ALA A 53 -20.31 -17.57 -3.46
N GLN A 54 -20.75 -18.78 -3.76
CA GLN A 54 -20.59 -19.95 -2.89
C GLN A 54 -19.17 -20.48 -2.73
N ASP A 55 -18.18 -20.10 -3.53
CA ASP A 55 -16.84 -20.71 -3.44
C ASP A 55 -15.67 -19.73 -3.21
N SER A 56 -15.69 -18.54 -3.77
CA SER A 56 -14.58 -17.58 -3.63
C SER A 56 -14.51 -16.90 -2.24
N ASN A 57 -15.62 -16.70 -1.56
CA ASN A 57 -15.66 -16.10 -0.23
C ASN A 57 -15.04 -17.00 0.87
N GLY A 58 -15.12 -18.31 0.72
CA GLY A 58 -14.55 -19.27 1.65
C GLY A 58 -13.02 -19.30 1.59
N GLU A 59 -12.46 -19.17 0.41
CA GLU A 59 -11.00 -19.18 0.21
C GLU A 59 -10.36 -17.89 0.69
N MET A 60 -10.90 -16.73 0.33
CA MET A 60 -10.41 -15.43 0.81
C MET A 60 -10.46 -15.33 2.34
N SER A 61 -11.52 -15.86 2.97
CA SER A 61 -11.59 -15.94 4.42
C SER A 61 -10.49 -16.82 5.03
N ARG A 62 -10.16 -17.95 4.41
CA ARG A 62 -9.05 -18.82 4.85
C ARG A 62 -7.69 -18.15 4.70
N ILE A 63 -7.47 -17.43 3.59
CA ILE A 63 -6.25 -16.65 3.35
C ILE A 63 -6.10 -15.56 4.42
N THR A 64 -7.15 -14.82 4.71
CA THR A 64 -7.15 -13.80 5.76
C THR A 64 -6.85 -14.40 7.14
N ILE A 65 -7.45 -15.54 7.47
CA ILE A 65 -7.18 -16.26 8.73
C ILE A 65 -5.71 -16.72 8.78
N SER A 66 -5.20 -17.29 7.69
CA SER A 66 -3.80 -17.70 7.60
C SER A 66 -2.85 -16.52 7.82
N LEU A 67 -3.11 -15.39 7.17
CA LEU A 67 -2.34 -14.18 7.37
C LEU A 67 -2.36 -13.72 8.83
N MET A 68 -3.52 -13.69 9.46
CA MET A 68 -3.65 -13.32 10.87
C MET A 68 -2.85 -14.25 11.79
N GLN A 69 -2.86 -15.55 11.50
CA GLN A 69 -2.06 -16.53 12.25
C GLN A 69 -0.55 -16.29 12.09
N GLU A 70 -0.10 -15.89 10.89
CA GLU A 70 1.31 -15.55 10.70
C GLU A 70 1.69 -14.25 11.42
N PHE A 71 0.83 -13.23 11.43
CA PHE A 71 1.04 -12.02 12.24
C PHE A 71 1.21 -12.36 13.73
N ASP A 72 0.38 -13.26 14.26
CA ASP A 72 0.39 -13.64 15.68
C ASP A 72 1.67 -14.42 16.10
N LYS A 73 2.46 -14.90 15.12
CA LYS A 73 3.75 -15.56 15.35
C LYS A 73 4.95 -14.61 15.38
N LEU A 74 4.77 -13.39 14.88
CA LEU A 74 5.85 -12.40 14.82
C LEU A 74 6.23 -11.92 16.22
N THR A 75 7.48 -11.51 16.36
CA THR A 75 8.03 -10.93 17.59
C THR A 75 8.09 -9.40 17.50
N ASN A 76 8.62 -8.74 18.52
CA ASN A 76 8.81 -7.28 18.49
C ASN A 76 10.00 -6.83 17.62
N GLU A 77 10.67 -7.75 16.95
CA GLU A 77 11.82 -7.46 16.09
C GLU A 77 11.42 -7.13 14.65
N GLN A 78 10.16 -7.44 14.28
CA GLN A 78 9.62 -7.13 12.96
C GLN A 78 8.68 -5.93 13.03
N ILE A 79 8.88 -4.95 12.16
CA ILE A 79 7.96 -3.83 11.95
C ILE A 79 7.17 -4.11 10.68
N ILE A 80 5.87 -4.33 10.83
CA ILE A 80 4.98 -4.59 9.70
C ILE A 80 4.23 -3.32 9.34
N ILE A 81 4.29 -2.94 8.09
CA ILE A 81 3.56 -1.80 7.52
C ILE A 81 2.56 -2.35 6.50
N GLY A 82 1.28 -2.12 6.70
CA GLY A 82 0.24 -2.44 5.73
C GLY A 82 -0.19 -1.18 4.97
N ALA A 83 -0.26 -1.25 3.64
CA ALA A 83 -0.79 -0.19 2.81
C ALA A 83 -2.04 -0.65 2.06
N THR A 84 -3.04 0.24 1.96
CA THR A 84 -4.26 0.03 1.20
C THR A 84 -4.86 1.36 0.76
N ASN A 85 -5.47 1.38 -0.40
CA ASN A 85 -6.30 2.48 -0.88
C ASN A 85 -7.80 2.23 -0.62
N ARG A 86 -8.16 1.06 -0.07
CA ARG A 86 -9.54 0.62 0.17
C ARG A 86 -9.73 0.09 1.59
N LYS A 87 -9.54 0.96 2.57
CA LYS A 87 -9.70 0.65 4.00
C LYS A 87 -11.03 -0.02 4.34
N ASP A 88 -12.10 0.34 3.62
CA ASP A 88 -13.44 -0.22 3.76
C ASP A 88 -13.51 -1.71 3.39
N CYS A 89 -12.58 -2.20 2.56
CA CYS A 89 -12.49 -3.59 2.15
C CYS A 89 -11.65 -4.45 3.09
N VAL A 90 -10.80 -3.85 3.93
CA VAL A 90 -9.93 -4.60 4.85
C VAL A 90 -10.73 -5.16 6.03
N ASP A 91 -10.53 -6.44 6.35
CA ASP A 91 -11.17 -7.12 7.47
C ASP A 91 -10.79 -6.44 8.79
N GLU A 92 -11.78 -6.17 9.64
CA GLU A 92 -11.59 -5.47 10.90
C GLU A 92 -10.68 -6.23 11.87
N ALA A 93 -10.71 -7.56 11.85
CA ALA A 93 -9.83 -8.36 12.69
C ALA A 93 -8.37 -8.25 12.26
N LEU A 94 -8.10 -8.12 10.95
CA LEU A 94 -6.77 -7.81 10.44
C LEU A 94 -6.35 -6.39 10.83
N LEU A 95 -7.22 -5.39 10.66
CA LEU A 95 -6.94 -4.01 11.06
C LEU A 95 -6.60 -3.86 12.55
N ARG A 96 -7.17 -4.69 13.43
CA ARG A 96 -6.88 -4.68 14.87
C ARG A 96 -5.45 -5.11 15.22
N ARG A 97 -4.76 -5.81 14.33
CA ARG A 97 -3.37 -6.22 14.53
C ARG A 97 -2.35 -5.12 14.28
N PHE A 98 -2.77 -4.07 13.58
CA PHE A 98 -1.94 -2.89 13.40
C PHE A 98 -2.14 -1.91 14.57
N SER A 99 -1.09 -1.68 15.34
CA SER A 99 -1.10 -0.80 16.51
C SER A 99 -1.33 0.68 16.13
N LEU A 100 -0.82 1.09 14.99
CA LEU A 100 -0.94 2.44 14.45
C LEU A 100 -1.72 2.41 13.14
N LYS A 101 -2.57 3.42 12.94
CA LYS A 101 -3.31 3.63 11.70
C LYS A 101 -3.16 5.09 11.30
N HIS A 102 -2.66 5.28 10.10
CA HIS A 102 -2.46 6.62 9.54
C HIS A 102 -3.19 6.73 8.21
N GLU A 103 -3.91 7.81 8.03
CA GLU A 103 -4.58 8.13 6.78
C GLU A 103 -3.76 9.19 6.05
N VAL A 104 -3.31 8.87 4.85
CA VAL A 104 -2.65 9.82 3.96
C VAL A 104 -3.74 10.66 3.30
N LYS A 105 -3.84 11.92 3.72
CA LYS A 105 -4.80 12.88 3.18
C LYS A 105 -4.28 13.52 1.89
N LEU A 106 -5.20 14.14 1.15
CA LEU A 106 -4.84 15.04 0.06
C LEU A 106 -4.02 16.21 0.60
N LEU A 107 -3.08 16.70 -0.20
CA LEU A 107 -2.27 17.86 0.15
C LEU A 107 -3.13 19.12 0.19
N GLU A 108 -2.90 19.97 1.20
CA GLU A 108 -3.40 21.33 1.21
C GLU A 108 -2.60 22.20 0.21
N GLU A 109 -3.12 23.36 -0.18
CA GLU A 109 -2.48 24.23 -1.18
C GLU A 109 -1.03 24.60 -0.81
N SER A 110 -0.78 24.90 0.47
CA SER A 110 0.58 25.19 0.96
C SER A 110 1.52 23.98 0.85
N GLU A 111 0.99 22.79 1.09
CA GLU A 111 1.74 21.52 1.00
C GLU A 111 2.03 21.13 -0.45
N LYS A 112 1.10 21.43 -1.38
CA LYS A 112 1.32 21.24 -2.81
C LYS A 112 2.49 22.09 -3.31
N HIS A 113 2.52 23.37 -2.95
CA HIS A 113 3.62 24.26 -3.26
C HIS A 113 4.95 23.73 -2.75
N LEU A 114 5.01 23.37 -1.47
CA LEU A 114 6.23 22.83 -0.86
C LEU A 114 6.69 21.54 -1.55
N PHE A 115 5.74 20.66 -1.91
CA PHE A 115 6.04 19.42 -2.62
C PHE A 115 6.64 19.69 -3.99
N VAL A 116 6.03 20.59 -4.80
CA VAL A 116 6.50 20.92 -6.13
C VAL A 116 7.88 21.57 -6.07
N GLU A 117 8.09 22.56 -5.19
CA GLU A 117 9.39 23.22 -5.01
C GLU A 117 10.49 22.22 -4.65
N LYS A 118 10.22 21.35 -3.68
CA LYS A 118 11.18 20.33 -3.25
C LYS A 118 11.50 19.35 -4.39
N PHE A 119 10.48 18.87 -5.09
CA PHE A 119 10.66 17.92 -6.19
C PHE A 119 11.46 18.54 -7.34
N LEU A 120 11.19 19.80 -7.69
CA LEU A 120 11.93 20.53 -8.73
C LEU A 120 13.39 20.78 -8.32
N SER A 121 13.63 21.10 -7.05
CA SER A 121 14.98 21.23 -6.49
C SER A 121 15.78 19.93 -6.59
N ASP A 122 15.14 18.79 -6.32
CA ASP A 122 15.80 17.48 -6.36
C ASP A 122 16.21 17.04 -7.78
N ILE A 123 15.51 17.52 -8.81
CA ILE A 123 15.79 17.16 -10.22
C ILE A 123 16.63 18.22 -10.97
N ASP A 124 16.95 19.34 -10.33
CA ASP A 124 17.75 20.44 -10.89
C ASP A 124 17.24 20.98 -12.25
N ILE A 125 15.93 21.09 -12.39
CA ILE A 125 15.25 21.62 -13.58
C ILE A 125 14.49 22.89 -13.22
N ALA A 126 14.74 23.97 -13.95
CA ALA A 126 14.05 25.23 -13.77
C ALA A 126 12.68 25.24 -14.46
N PHE A 127 11.67 25.66 -13.71
CA PHE A 127 10.30 25.91 -14.18
C PHE A 127 9.97 27.39 -13.97
N ASN A 128 9.21 27.95 -14.89
CA ASN A 128 8.70 29.31 -14.72
C ASN A 128 7.41 29.31 -13.87
N GLU A 129 7.02 30.47 -13.35
CA GLU A 129 5.85 30.60 -12.49
C GLU A 129 4.54 30.13 -13.14
N GLN A 130 4.40 30.29 -14.45
CA GLN A 130 3.19 29.85 -15.17
C GLN A 130 3.11 28.31 -15.25
N GLU A 131 4.23 27.64 -15.50
CA GLU A 131 4.31 26.17 -15.50
C GLU A 131 3.98 25.60 -14.12
N ILE A 132 4.55 26.19 -13.06
CA ILE A 132 4.28 25.80 -11.67
C ILE A 132 2.80 26.02 -11.31
N SER A 133 2.25 27.18 -11.63
CA SER A 133 0.84 27.50 -11.38
C SER A 133 -0.11 26.52 -12.07
N LYS A 134 0.18 26.15 -13.32
CA LYS A 134 -0.60 25.15 -14.06
C LYS A 134 -0.57 23.77 -13.38
N ILE A 135 0.59 23.31 -12.93
CA ILE A 135 0.76 22.04 -12.23
C ILE A 135 -0.05 22.04 -10.93
N LEU A 136 0.04 23.11 -10.14
CA LEU A 136 -0.67 23.23 -8.85
C LEU A 136 -2.19 23.24 -9.00
N VAL A 137 -2.72 23.86 -10.04
CA VAL A 137 -4.16 23.90 -10.31
C VAL A 137 -4.71 22.53 -10.74
N GLN A 138 -3.92 21.75 -11.49
CA GLN A 138 -4.36 20.47 -12.04
C GLN A 138 -4.14 19.27 -11.10
N GLY A 139 -3.12 19.32 -10.26
CA GLY A 139 -2.77 18.20 -9.37
C GLY A 139 -3.38 18.33 -7.98
N ASN A 140 -4.00 17.25 -7.51
CA ASN A 140 -4.57 17.16 -6.16
C ASN A 140 -3.82 16.18 -5.26
N THR A 141 -3.09 15.25 -5.85
CA THR A 141 -2.29 14.24 -5.14
C THR A 141 -0.81 14.39 -5.49
N GLN A 142 0.05 13.85 -4.62
CA GLN A 142 1.50 13.82 -4.88
C GLN A 142 1.83 13.11 -6.21
N SER A 143 1.14 12.02 -6.51
CA SER A 143 1.32 11.28 -7.76
C SER A 143 0.92 12.10 -8.99
N GLU A 144 -0.21 12.80 -8.92
CA GLU A 144 -0.66 13.68 -10.01
C GLU A 144 0.31 14.83 -10.24
N LEU A 145 0.73 15.52 -9.16
CA LEU A 145 1.71 16.60 -9.24
C LEU A 145 3.03 16.11 -9.87
N LYS A 146 3.54 14.96 -9.41
CA LYS A 146 4.73 14.35 -9.98
C LYS A 146 4.57 14.03 -11.47
N ASN A 147 3.46 13.45 -11.88
CA ASN A 147 3.20 13.09 -13.28
C ASN A 147 3.12 14.34 -14.16
N LEU A 148 2.44 15.39 -13.68
CA LEU A 148 2.35 16.67 -14.39
C LEU A 148 3.72 17.32 -14.57
N ILE A 149 4.60 17.27 -13.56
CA ILE A 149 5.98 17.75 -13.66
C ILE A 149 6.74 16.95 -14.73
N VAL A 150 6.65 15.62 -14.70
CA VAL A 150 7.34 14.75 -15.67
C VAL A 150 6.82 15.00 -17.09
N GLU A 151 5.51 15.19 -17.28
CA GLU A 151 4.93 15.55 -18.58
C GLU A 151 5.43 16.90 -19.09
N GLU A 152 5.55 17.91 -18.23
CA GLU A 152 6.03 19.22 -18.62
C GLU A 152 7.53 19.20 -18.96
N ILE A 153 8.33 18.36 -18.26
CA ILE A 153 9.73 18.09 -18.63
C ILE A 153 9.84 17.47 -20.04
N ALA A 154 8.98 16.50 -20.33
CA ALA A 154 8.99 15.82 -21.63
C ALA A 154 8.57 16.71 -22.81
N ARG A 155 7.98 17.89 -22.55
CA ARG A 155 7.59 18.88 -23.56
C ARG A 155 8.68 19.93 -23.84
N LYS A 156 9.68 20.03 -22.97
CA LYS A 156 10.86 20.93 -23.13
C LYS A 156 11.92 20.31 -24.02
#